data_e4460dc4a0ee71b121a626f2374c60d8
#
_entry.id   e4460dc4a0ee71b121a626f2374c60d8
#
_cell.length_a   1.000
_cell.length_b   1.000
_cell.length_c   1.000
_cell.angle_alpha   90.00
_cell.angle_beta   90.00
_cell.angle_gamma   90.00
#
_symmetry.space_group_name_H-M   'P 1'
#
loop_
_entity.id
_entity.type
_entity.pdbx_description
1 polymer ?
#
loop_
_entity_poly.entity_id
_entity_poly.type
_entity_poly.pdbx_seq_one_letter_code
_entity_poly.pdbx_strand_id
1 'polypeptide(L)'
;LVGVLHRLGFDEVYDTSYGADLTVVEESKEFIERFTSGQKMPLFTSCCPAWVKYCETKYPEFVPNLSTCRSPQQMFGAVVREYYKDPEKNEGKKIVSVSIMPCTAKKEEILRPESFTNGKQDVDYVLTTTEVVRMIRKSGIVFDKVEIEAADVPFGIGSGSGVIFGVTGGVTEAVLRRLQQGHSRVDMEAIKKSGVRGDEGI
;
A
#
# COMPACT_ATOMS: atom_id res chain seq x y z
N LEU A 1 1.72 18.96 0.02
CA LEU A 1 1.83 18.11 -1.20
C LEU A 1 0.49 18.03 -1.92
N VAL A 2 -0.63 17.80 -1.20
CA VAL A 2 -1.97 17.65 -1.81
C VAL A 2 -2.31 18.85 -2.70
N GLY A 3 -2.28 20.08 -2.19
CA GLY A 3 -2.57 21.27 -2.98
C GLY A 3 -1.64 21.49 -4.17
N VAL A 4 -0.40 20.97 -4.10
CA VAL A 4 0.51 20.97 -5.28
C VAL A 4 0.03 19.99 -6.35
N LEU A 5 -0.45 18.83 -5.96
CA LEU A 5 -0.99 17.84 -6.90
C LEU A 5 -2.26 18.35 -7.57
N HIS A 6 -3.17 18.99 -6.83
CA HIS A 6 -4.35 19.66 -7.42
C HIS A 6 -3.94 20.74 -8.44
N ARG A 7 -2.92 21.56 -8.12
CA ARG A 7 -2.38 22.55 -9.08
C ARG A 7 -1.71 21.93 -10.30
N LEU A 8 -1.22 20.71 -10.20
CA LEU A 8 -0.69 19.95 -11.34
C LEU A 8 -1.80 19.34 -12.21
N GLY A 9 -3.07 19.44 -11.78
CA GLY A 9 -4.23 18.99 -12.53
C GLY A 9 -4.76 17.61 -12.12
N PHE A 10 -4.39 17.10 -10.94
CA PHE A 10 -5.07 15.95 -10.37
C PHE A 10 -6.41 16.40 -9.81
N ASP A 11 -7.49 15.75 -10.22
CA ASP A 11 -8.85 16.08 -9.78
C ASP A 11 -9.06 15.71 -8.32
N GLU A 12 -8.50 14.59 -7.86
CA GLU A 12 -8.59 14.11 -6.49
C GLU A 12 -7.27 13.48 -6.03
N VAL A 13 -6.95 13.64 -4.75
CA VAL A 13 -5.70 13.17 -4.14
C VAL A 13 -6.00 12.42 -2.83
N TYR A 14 -5.72 11.14 -2.82
CA TYR A 14 -6.01 10.24 -1.71
C TYR A 14 -4.77 9.82 -0.93
N ASP A 15 -4.95 9.53 0.36
CA ASP A 15 -3.91 8.95 1.19
C ASP A 15 -3.90 7.42 1.08
N THR A 16 -2.78 6.85 0.65
CA THR A 16 -2.59 5.40 0.52
C THR A 16 -2.64 4.66 1.86
N SER A 17 -2.58 5.34 3.00
CA SER A 17 -2.74 4.72 4.32
C SER A 17 -4.08 4.00 4.48
N TYR A 18 -5.13 4.44 3.78
CA TYR A 18 -6.39 3.70 3.68
C TYR A 18 -6.20 2.32 3.05
N GLY A 19 -5.42 2.22 1.98
CA GLY A 19 -5.06 0.94 1.35
C GLY A 19 -4.24 0.05 2.29
N ALA A 20 -3.39 0.64 3.14
CA ALA A 20 -2.64 -0.09 4.16
C ALA A 20 -3.57 -0.70 5.21
N ASP A 21 -4.61 0.02 5.64
CA ASP A 21 -5.62 -0.53 6.56
C ASP A 21 -6.36 -1.72 5.94
N LEU A 22 -6.72 -1.67 4.67
CA LEU A 22 -7.31 -2.80 3.96
C LEU A 22 -6.37 -4.01 3.94
N THR A 23 -5.09 -3.80 3.65
CA THR A 23 -4.08 -4.86 3.67
C THR A 23 -3.95 -5.48 5.06
N VAL A 24 -3.89 -4.67 6.12
CA VAL A 24 -3.83 -5.17 7.50
C VAL A 24 -5.04 -6.03 7.84
N VAL A 25 -6.23 -5.64 7.40
CA VAL A 25 -7.46 -6.42 7.63
C VAL A 25 -7.39 -7.80 6.97
N GLU A 26 -7.04 -7.84 5.71
CA GLU A 26 -7.04 -9.09 4.93
C GLU A 26 -5.85 -9.98 5.31
N GLU A 27 -4.66 -9.42 5.50
CA GLU A 27 -3.47 -10.18 5.90
C GLU A 27 -3.60 -10.76 7.32
N SER A 28 -4.29 -10.05 8.22
CA SER A 28 -4.62 -10.59 9.55
C SER A 28 -5.52 -11.81 9.48
N LYS A 29 -6.51 -11.82 8.59
CA LYS A 29 -7.38 -12.99 8.37
C LYS A 29 -6.57 -14.16 7.82
N GLU A 30 -5.77 -13.92 6.79
CA GLU A 30 -4.91 -14.95 6.20
C GLU A 30 -3.94 -15.54 7.23
N PHE A 31 -3.35 -14.68 8.08
CA PHE A 31 -2.46 -15.14 9.15
C PHE A 31 -3.18 -16.08 10.11
N ILE A 32 -4.40 -15.72 10.59
CA ILE A 32 -5.20 -16.57 11.48
C ILE A 32 -5.49 -17.92 10.82
N GLU A 33 -5.94 -17.91 9.58
CA GLU A 33 -6.28 -19.13 8.82
C GLU A 33 -5.06 -20.05 8.70
N ARG A 34 -3.90 -19.52 8.30
CA ARG A 34 -2.65 -20.29 8.18
C ARG A 34 -2.16 -20.80 9.52
N PHE A 35 -2.19 -19.97 10.56
CA PHE A 35 -1.74 -20.31 11.89
C PHE A 35 -2.59 -21.44 12.51
N THR A 36 -3.91 -21.35 12.40
CA THR A 36 -4.84 -22.35 12.93
C THR A 36 -4.80 -23.66 12.16
N SER A 37 -4.58 -23.62 10.84
CA SER A 37 -4.45 -24.84 10.02
C SER A 37 -3.06 -25.44 10.06
N GLY A 38 -2.05 -24.74 10.58
CA GLY A 38 -0.64 -25.16 10.58
C GLY A 38 -0.02 -25.22 9.20
N GLN A 39 -0.64 -24.60 8.19
CA GLN A 39 -0.19 -24.67 6.80
C GLN A 39 0.59 -23.41 6.36
N LYS A 40 1.59 -23.63 5.51
CA LYS A 40 2.35 -22.56 4.84
C LYS A 40 2.93 -21.50 5.82
N MET A 41 3.41 -21.96 6.95
CA MET A 41 4.15 -21.13 7.90
C MET A 41 5.67 -21.29 7.70
N PRO A 42 6.48 -20.25 7.96
CA PRO A 42 6.07 -18.88 8.35
C PRO A 42 5.33 -18.16 7.22
N LEU A 43 4.52 -17.16 7.56
CA LEU A 43 3.88 -16.25 6.59
C LEU A 43 4.80 -15.06 6.35
N PHE A 44 5.16 -14.82 5.10
CA PHE A 44 5.90 -13.62 4.68
C PHE A 44 4.95 -12.61 4.04
N THR A 45 5.00 -11.36 4.49
CA THR A 45 4.23 -10.28 3.88
C THR A 45 4.66 -10.06 2.43
N SER A 46 3.73 -9.71 1.54
CA SER A 46 3.94 -9.59 0.09
C SER A 46 3.74 -8.17 -0.46
N CYS A 47 3.58 -7.17 0.41
CA CYS A 47 3.35 -5.80 -0.02
C CYS A 47 4.56 -5.12 -0.71
N CYS A 48 5.76 -5.70 -0.62
CA CYS A 48 6.97 -5.23 -1.30
C CYS A 48 7.22 -6.03 -2.57
N PRO A 49 7.00 -5.47 -3.78
CA PRO A 49 7.18 -6.21 -5.04
C PRO A 49 8.65 -6.59 -5.31
N ALA A 50 9.61 -5.83 -4.80
CA ALA A 50 11.02 -6.18 -4.89
C ALA A 50 11.34 -7.45 -4.07
N TRP A 51 10.77 -7.59 -2.88
CA TRP A 51 10.86 -8.78 -2.06
C TRP A 51 10.20 -9.98 -2.74
N VAL A 52 8.98 -9.80 -3.24
CA VAL A 52 8.26 -10.87 -3.97
C VAL A 52 9.10 -11.38 -5.14
N LYS A 53 9.61 -10.47 -5.98
CA LYS A 53 10.48 -10.82 -7.11
C LYS A 53 11.76 -11.53 -6.68
N TYR A 54 12.38 -11.08 -5.59
CA TYR A 54 13.57 -11.71 -5.03
C TYR A 54 13.26 -13.12 -4.54
N CYS A 55 12.16 -13.32 -3.82
CA CYS A 55 11.69 -14.61 -3.38
C CYS A 55 11.45 -15.57 -4.57
N GLU A 56 10.70 -15.12 -5.59
CA GLU A 56 10.43 -15.90 -6.80
C GLU A 56 11.69 -16.35 -7.53
N THR A 57 12.76 -15.54 -7.52
CA THR A 57 13.97 -15.82 -8.28
C THR A 57 15.06 -16.54 -7.50
N LYS A 58 15.14 -16.32 -6.19
CA LYS A 58 16.22 -16.85 -5.34
C LYS A 58 15.77 -17.92 -4.36
N TYR A 59 14.51 -17.88 -3.95
CA TYR A 59 13.93 -18.77 -2.95
C TYR A 59 12.54 -19.25 -3.38
N PRO A 60 12.42 -19.90 -4.56
CA PRO A 60 11.13 -20.32 -5.10
C PRO A 60 10.36 -21.26 -4.17
N GLU A 61 11.08 -22.00 -3.30
CA GLU A 61 10.50 -22.85 -2.27
C GLU A 61 9.67 -22.09 -1.24
N PHE A 62 9.94 -20.80 -1.04
CA PHE A 62 9.18 -19.94 -0.11
C PHE A 62 8.03 -19.17 -0.77
N VAL A 63 7.84 -19.27 -2.08
CA VAL A 63 6.70 -18.64 -2.76
C VAL A 63 5.35 -19.04 -2.13
N PRO A 64 5.12 -20.31 -1.74
CA PRO A 64 3.89 -20.69 -1.03
C PRO A 64 3.71 -20.04 0.35
N ASN A 65 4.78 -19.51 0.93
CA ASN A 65 4.80 -18.83 2.21
C ASN A 65 4.50 -17.32 2.09
N LEU A 66 4.56 -16.76 0.88
CA LEU A 66 4.16 -15.36 0.67
C LEU A 66 2.67 -15.19 0.96
N SER A 67 2.31 -14.04 1.54
CA SER A 67 0.91 -13.64 1.67
C SER A 67 0.26 -13.54 0.29
N THR A 68 -0.98 -13.97 0.19
CA THR A 68 -1.80 -13.82 -1.02
C THR A 68 -2.45 -12.43 -1.11
N CYS A 69 -2.28 -11.61 -0.07
CA CYS A 69 -2.83 -10.26 -0.03
C CYS A 69 -2.13 -9.35 -1.03
N ARG A 70 -2.91 -8.54 -1.70
CA ARG A 70 -2.40 -7.45 -2.54
C ARG A 70 -1.75 -6.36 -1.68
N SER A 71 -0.81 -5.62 -2.26
CA SER A 71 -0.22 -4.47 -1.58
C SER A 71 -1.24 -3.34 -1.37
N PRO A 72 -0.99 -2.40 -0.43
CA PRO A 72 -1.83 -1.21 -0.24
C PRO A 72 -2.12 -0.45 -1.53
N GLN A 73 -1.10 -0.30 -2.40
CA GLN A 73 -1.26 0.32 -3.71
C GLN A 73 -2.32 -0.41 -4.55
N GLN A 74 -2.24 -1.73 -4.63
CA GLN A 74 -3.13 -2.52 -5.47
C GLN A 74 -4.54 -2.62 -4.87
N MET A 75 -4.65 -2.81 -3.56
CA MET A 75 -5.96 -2.82 -2.90
C MET A 75 -6.69 -1.50 -3.08
N PHE A 76 -5.98 -0.39 -2.85
CA PHE A 76 -6.59 0.92 -2.99
C PHE A 76 -6.92 1.26 -4.44
N GLY A 77 -6.05 0.91 -5.38
CA GLY A 77 -6.33 1.06 -6.82
C GLY A 77 -7.60 0.31 -7.24
N ALA A 78 -7.78 -0.93 -6.77
CA ALA A 78 -9.00 -1.70 -7.04
C ALA A 78 -10.26 -1.04 -6.45
N VAL A 79 -10.18 -0.52 -5.21
CA VAL A 79 -11.29 0.20 -4.56
C VAL A 79 -11.65 1.48 -5.33
N VAL A 80 -10.66 2.28 -5.68
CA VAL A 80 -10.87 3.52 -6.46
C VAL A 80 -11.50 3.19 -7.81
N ARG A 81 -10.99 2.19 -8.51
CA ARG A 81 -11.54 1.76 -9.80
C ARG A 81 -12.99 1.28 -9.69
N GLU A 82 -13.30 0.52 -8.63
CA GLU A 82 -14.67 0.06 -8.39
C GLU A 82 -15.62 1.22 -8.06
N TYR A 83 -15.17 2.15 -7.21
CA TYR A 83 -15.93 3.33 -6.83
C TYR A 83 -16.34 4.18 -8.04
N TYR A 84 -15.40 4.41 -8.95
CA TYR A 84 -15.64 5.21 -10.15
C TYR A 84 -16.21 4.43 -11.35
N LYS A 85 -16.65 3.19 -11.17
CA LYS A 85 -17.51 2.53 -12.16
C LYS A 85 -18.90 3.17 -12.25
N ASP A 86 -19.33 3.78 -11.17
CA ASP A 86 -20.59 4.49 -11.08
C ASP A 86 -20.54 5.75 -11.96
N PRO A 87 -21.42 5.88 -13.00
CA PRO A 87 -21.44 7.03 -13.87
C PRO A 87 -21.73 8.36 -13.15
N GLU A 88 -22.45 8.32 -12.03
CA GLU A 88 -22.73 9.51 -11.22
C GLU A 88 -21.45 10.03 -10.54
N LYS A 89 -20.54 9.13 -10.18
CA LYS A 89 -19.29 9.47 -9.51
C LYS A 89 -18.18 9.89 -10.47
N ASN A 90 -18.14 9.30 -11.66
CA ASN A 90 -17.13 9.64 -12.65
C ASN A 90 -17.55 10.78 -13.60
N GLU A 91 -18.79 11.27 -13.48
CA GLU A 91 -19.34 12.34 -14.34
C GLU A 91 -19.16 12.08 -15.85
N GLY A 92 -19.15 10.83 -16.25
CA GLY A 92 -18.87 10.40 -17.62
C GLY A 92 -17.40 10.58 -18.08
N LYS A 93 -16.49 10.92 -17.15
CA LYS A 93 -15.07 11.06 -17.44
C LYS A 93 -14.34 9.71 -17.43
N LYS A 94 -13.26 9.63 -18.20
CA LYS A 94 -12.32 8.51 -18.09
C LYS A 94 -11.44 8.72 -16.87
N ILE A 95 -11.53 7.79 -15.93
CA ILE A 95 -10.69 7.81 -14.73
C ILE A 95 -9.28 7.27 -15.07
N VAL A 96 -8.27 8.01 -14.64
CA VAL A 96 -6.86 7.64 -14.70
C VAL A 96 -6.31 7.63 -13.28
N SER A 97 -5.94 6.46 -12.81
CA SER A 97 -5.38 6.26 -11.47
C SER A 97 -3.86 6.36 -11.50
N VAL A 98 -3.31 7.28 -10.71
CA VAL A 98 -1.86 7.50 -10.60
C VAL A 98 -1.42 7.27 -9.17
N SER A 99 -0.51 6.34 -8.95
CA SER A 99 0.08 6.07 -7.65
C SER A 99 1.42 6.80 -7.50
N ILE A 100 1.66 7.44 -6.37
CA ILE A 100 2.93 8.07 -6.02
C ILE A 100 3.62 7.22 -4.96
N MET A 101 4.75 6.60 -5.33
CA MET A 101 5.43 5.61 -4.51
C MET A 101 6.94 5.90 -4.40
N PRO A 102 7.59 5.57 -3.28
CA PRO A 102 9.03 5.81 -3.12
C PRO A 102 9.91 4.77 -3.84
N CYS A 103 9.31 3.82 -4.57
CA CYS A 103 9.98 2.63 -5.08
C CYS A 103 9.66 2.39 -6.56
N THR A 104 10.71 2.14 -7.38
CA THR A 104 10.55 1.81 -8.80
C THR A 104 9.91 0.44 -9.03
N ALA A 105 10.07 -0.50 -8.10
CA ALA A 105 9.47 -1.84 -8.19
C ALA A 105 7.92 -1.78 -8.21
N LYS A 106 7.32 -0.72 -7.70
CA LYS A 106 5.87 -0.49 -7.79
C LYS A 106 5.39 -0.27 -9.24
N LYS A 107 6.28 0.13 -10.15
CA LYS A 107 5.98 0.22 -11.58
C LYS A 107 5.86 -1.16 -12.24
N GLU A 108 6.64 -2.14 -11.78
CA GLU A 108 6.52 -3.52 -12.23
C GLU A 108 5.30 -4.20 -11.60
N GLU A 109 5.00 -3.90 -10.34
CA GLU A 109 3.86 -4.46 -9.63
C GLU A 109 2.53 -4.25 -10.37
N ILE A 110 2.30 -3.06 -10.91
CA ILE A 110 1.04 -2.76 -11.63
C ILE A 110 0.87 -3.54 -12.94
N LEU A 111 1.94 -4.16 -13.45
CA LEU A 111 1.91 -4.96 -14.68
C LEU A 111 1.68 -6.46 -14.39
N ARG A 112 1.73 -6.87 -13.14
CA ARG A 112 1.53 -8.27 -12.75
C ARG A 112 0.06 -8.69 -12.93
N PRO A 113 -0.21 -9.95 -13.30
CA PRO A 113 -1.58 -10.44 -13.54
C PRO A 113 -2.53 -10.20 -12.36
N GLU A 114 -2.03 -10.33 -11.13
CA GLU A 114 -2.79 -10.10 -9.91
C GLU A 114 -3.19 -8.64 -9.68
N SER A 115 -2.62 -7.70 -10.44
CA SER A 115 -2.92 -6.26 -10.39
C SER A 115 -4.04 -5.83 -11.33
N PHE A 116 -4.77 -6.80 -11.87
CA PHE A 116 -5.88 -6.56 -12.78
C PHE A 116 -7.19 -7.03 -12.15
N THR A 117 -8.21 -6.19 -12.21
CA THR A 117 -9.58 -6.53 -11.83
C THR A 117 -10.49 -6.49 -13.06
N ASN A 118 -11.18 -7.59 -13.33
CA ASN A 118 -12.04 -7.74 -14.52
C ASN A 118 -11.33 -7.40 -15.86
N GLY A 119 -10.06 -7.80 -15.97
CA GLY A 119 -9.24 -7.57 -17.18
C GLY A 119 -8.75 -6.13 -17.36
N LYS A 120 -8.96 -5.25 -16.37
CA LYS A 120 -8.45 -3.88 -16.35
C LYS A 120 -7.43 -3.71 -15.24
N GLN A 121 -6.37 -3.00 -15.55
CA GLN A 121 -5.32 -2.65 -14.58
C GLN A 121 -5.91 -1.74 -13.50
N ASP A 122 -5.63 -2.03 -12.22
CA ASP A 122 -6.20 -1.30 -11.09
C ASP A 122 -5.56 0.08 -10.90
N VAL A 123 -4.25 0.19 -11.17
CA VAL A 123 -3.51 1.46 -11.17
C VAL A 123 -2.90 1.68 -12.54
N ASP A 124 -3.20 2.81 -13.21
CA ASP A 124 -2.75 3.06 -14.58
C ASP A 124 -1.28 3.47 -14.64
N TYR A 125 -0.81 4.30 -13.70
CA TYR A 125 0.56 4.80 -13.67
C TYR A 125 1.14 4.82 -12.26
N VAL A 126 2.45 4.66 -12.18
CA VAL A 126 3.21 4.86 -10.95
C VAL A 126 4.27 5.92 -11.17
N LEU A 127 4.25 6.96 -10.35
CA LEU A 127 5.30 7.97 -10.27
C LEU A 127 6.12 7.73 -9.00
N THR A 128 7.44 7.77 -9.13
CA THR A 128 8.30 7.80 -7.96
C THR A 128 8.30 9.18 -7.32
N THR A 129 8.61 9.25 -6.03
CA THR A 129 8.76 10.53 -5.31
C THR A 129 9.70 11.49 -6.06
N THR A 130 10.80 10.98 -6.61
CA THR A 130 11.77 11.79 -7.37
C THR A 130 11.20 12.29 -8.70
N GLU A 131 10.35 11.51 -9.37
CA GLU A 131 9.66 11.94 -10.59
C GLU A 131 8.64 13.04 -10.29
N VAL A 132 7.87 12.90 -9.21
CA VAL A 132 6.94 13.95 -8.77
C VAL A 132 7.68 15.25 -8.42
N VAL A 133 8.79 15.18 -7.71
CA VAL A 133 9.62 16.36 -7.42
C VAL A 133 10.10 17.03 -8.70
N ARG A 134 10.53 16.25 -9.70
CA ARG A 134 10.92 16.81 -11.01
C ARG A 134 9.73 17.46 -11.73
N MET A 135 8.55 16.85 -11.67
CA MET A 135 7.33 17.38 -12.28
C MET A 135 6.95 18.71 -11.65
N ILE A 136 6.96 18.81 -10.32
CA ILE A 136 6.70 20.06 -9.58
C ILE A 136 7.69 21.15 -9.99
N ARG A 137 9.00 20.84 -10.03
CA ARG A 137 10.03 21.82 -10.43
C ARG A 137 9.84 22.31 -11.87
N LYS A 138 9.44 21.43 -12.77
CA LYS A 138 9.21 21.78 -14.20
C LYS A 138 7.93 22.58 -14.43
N SER A 139 6.93 22.43 -13.57
CA SER A 139 5.67 23.19 -13.67
C SER A 139 5.80 24.66 -13.23
N GLY A 140 6.93 25.03 -12.60
CA GLY A 140 7.13 26.37 -12.07
C GLY A 140 6.35 26.63 -10.76
N ILE A 141 5.75 25.61 -10.16
CA ILE A 141 5.06 25.72 -8.88
C ILE A 141 6.10 25.95 -7.76
N VAL A 142 5.95 27.02 -7.04
CA VAL A 142 6.75 27.29 -5.83
C VAL A 142 6.10 26.58 -4.65
N PHE A 143 6.65 25.46 -4.23
CA PHE A 143 6.09 24.54 -3.25
C PHE A 143 5.67 25.23 -1.96
N ASP A 144 6.53 26.08 -1.41
CA ASP A 144 6.32 26.79 -0.12
C ASP A 144 5.25 27.88 -0.18
N LYS A 145 4.77 28.23 -1.40
CA LYS A 145 3.71 29.22 -1.62
C LYS A 145 2.34 28.59 -1.89
N VAL A 146 2.28 27.25 -1.91
CA VAL A 146 1.02 26.54 -2.11
C VAL A 146 0.31 26.42 -0.76
N GLU A 147 -0.97 26.70 -0.74
CA GLU A 147 -1.81 26.53 0.43
C GLU A 147 -1.83 25.06 0.87
N ILE A 148 -1.94 24.87 2.19
CA ILE A 148 -2.04 23.53 2.77
C ILE A 148 -3.48 23.03 2.54
N GLU A 149 -3.61 21.91 1.88
CA GLU A 149 -4.87 21.23 1.63
C GLU A 149 -4.83 19.83 2.25
N ALA A 150 -5.99 19.37 2.74
CA ALA A 150 -6.17 17.99 3.18
C ALA A 150 -6.34 17.07 1.96
N ALA A 151 -6.04 15.80 2.13
CA ALA A 151 -6.38 14.79 1.15
C ALA A 151 -7.90 14.61 1.04
N ASP A 152 -8.36 14.21 -0.14
CA ASP A 152 -9.75 13.84 -0.36
C ASP A 152 -10.05 12.51 0.35
N VAL A 153 -11.23 12.40 0.94
CA VAL A 153 -11.56 11.26 1.83
C VAL A 153 -12.91 10.61 1.49
N PRO A 154 -13.19 10.25 0.23
CA PRO A 154 -14.48 9.65 -0.13
C PRO A 154 -14.71 8.30 0.55
N PHE A 155 -13.66 7.65 1.02
CA PHE A 155 -13.71 6.35 1.71
C PHE A 155 -13.52 6.49 3.23
N GLY A 156 -13.40 7.70 3.76
CA GLY A 156 -13.04 7.96 5.15
C GLY A 156 -11.54 8.14 5.38
N ILE A 157 -11.17 8.30 6.65
CA ILE A 157 -9.79 8.54 7.08
C ILE A 157 -9.13 7.21 7.44
N GLY A 158 -7.89 7.01 7.01
CA GLY A 158 -7.07 5.87 7.41
C GLY A 158 -6.82 5.83 8.93
N SER A 159 -6.62 4.64 9.46
CA SER A 159 -6.34 4.43 10.89
C SER A 159 -4.86 4.62 11.23
N GLY A 160 -4.54 4.65 12.53
CA GLY A 160 -3.16 4.62 13.00
C GLY A 160 -2.38 3.38 12.54
N SER A 161 -3.04 2.27 12.25
CA SER A 161 -2.42 1.06 11.69
C SER A 161 -1.87 1.29 10.29
N GLY A 162 -2.61 2.02 9.44
CA GLY A 162 -2.15 2.42 8.11
C GLY A 162 -0.89 3.31 8.17
N VAL A 163 -0.80 4.19 9.16
CA VAL A 163 0.38 5.04 9.37
C VAL A 163 1.59 4.22 9.82
N ILE A 164 1.41 3.29 10.77
CA ILE A 164 2.48 2.40 11.28
C ILE A 164 3.03 1.52 10.16
N PHE A 165 2.23 1.15 9.19
CA PHE A 165 2.63 0.32 8.06
C PHE A 165 3.92 0.80 7.36
N GLY A 166 4.17 2.10 7.34
CA GLY A 166 5.33 2.71 6.69
C GLY A 166 6.64 2.66 7.48
N VAL A 167 6.63 2.22 8.75
CA VAL A 167 7.84 2.13 9.58
C VAL A 167 8.45 0.72 9.52
N THR A 168 9.69 0.58 9.97
CA THR A 168 10.36 -0.73 10.05
C THR A 168 9.56 -1.71 10.90
N GLY A 169 9.25 -2.88 10.36
CA GLY A 169 8.41 -3.89 11.01
C GLY A 169 6.92 -3.50 11.11
N GLY A 170 6.54 -2.33 10.59
CA GLY A 170 5.21 -1.77 10.79
C GLY A 170 4.07 -2.62 10.24
N VAL A 171 4.29 -3.33 9.13
CA VAL A 171 3.30 -4.27 8.58
C VAL A 171 2.99 -5.38 9.59
N THR A 172 4.03 -6.05 10.08
CA THR A 172 3.91 -7.11 11.08
C THR A 172 3.29 -6.57 12.38
N GLU A 173 3.75 -5.40 12.83
CA GLU A 173 3.19 -4.73 14.01
C GLU A 173 1.69 -4.45 13.83
N ALA A 174 1.27 -3.90 12.70
CA ALA A 174 -0.12 -3.58 12.44
C ALA A 174 -1.02 -4.83 12.41
N VAL A 175 -0.56 -5.91 11.76
CA VAL A 175 -1.25 -7.20 11.72
C VAL A 175 -1.40 -7.77 13.15
N LEU A 176 -0.31 -7.81 13.92
CA LEU A 176 -0.33 -8.35 15.28
C LEU A 176 -1.17 -7.50 16.24
N ARG A 177 -1.14 -6.17 16.15
CA ARG A 177 -2.01 -5.29 16.93
C ARG A 177 -3.49 -5.55 16.66
N ARG A 178 -3.85 -5.80 15.40
CA ARG A 178 -5.22 -6.14 15.06
C ARG A 178 -5.65 -7.47 15.69
N LEU A 179 -4.76 -8.44 15.73
CA LEU A 179 -5.02 -9.74 16.38
C LEU A 179 -5.21 -9.62 17.88
N GLN A 180 -4.54 -8.66 18.52
CA GLN A 180 -4.62 -8.43 19.96
C GLN A 180 -5.94 -7.81 20.43
N GLN A 181 -6.74 -7.22 19.58
CA GLN A 181 -8.01 -6.59 20.00
C GLN A 181 -9.00 -7.56 20.67
N GLY A 182 -8.62 -8.83 20.86
CA GLY A 182 -9.35 -9.85 21.61
C GLY A 182 -8.53 -10.66 22.62
N HIS A 183 -7.21 -10.71 22.56
CA HIS A 183 -6.38 -11.61 23.39
C HIS A 183 -4.94 -11.09 23.61
N SER A 184 -4.42 -11.30 24.80
CA SER A 184 -3.05 -11.14 25.35
C SER A 184 -2.00 -10.30 24.58
N ARG A 185 -1.22 -9.55 25.33
CA ARG A 185 -0.14 -8.65 24.85
C ARG A 185 0.94 -9.44 24.10
N VAL A 186 1.13 -9.13 22.80
CA VAL A 186 2.36 -9.45 22.06
C VAL A 186 3.45 -8.48 22.51
N ASP A 187 4.66 -8.96 22.73
CA ASP A 187 5.78 -8.08 23.05
C ASP A 187 6.18 -7.27 21.79
N MET A 188 5.67 -6.04 21.73
CA MET A 188 5.90 -5.14 20.61
C MET A 188 7.34 -4.60 20.58
N GLU A 189 8.08 -4.66 21.70
CA GLU A 189 9.48 -4.26 21.71
C GLU A 189 10.36 -5.28 20.99
N ALA A 190 10.07 -6.57 21.16
CA ALA A 190 10.76 -7.63 20.44
C ALA A 190 10.60 -7.48 18.93
N ILE A 191 9.40 -7.14 18.44
CA ILE A 191 9.13 -6.91 17.01
C ILE A 191 9.89 -5.70 16.47
N LYS A 192 9.96 -4.61 17.24
CA LYS A 192 10.69 -3.40 16.84
C LYS A 192 12.19 -3.61 16.73
N LYS A 193 12.76 -4.43 17.60
CA LYS A 193 14.19 -4.77 17.61
C LYS A 193 14.59 -5.67 16.44
N SER A 194 13.67 -6.47 15.92
CA SER A 194 13.94 -7.46 14.88
C SER A 194 13.79 -6.94 13.42
N GLY A 195 13.45 -5.68 13.24
CA GLY A 195 13.32 -5.09 11.89
C GLY A 195 14.66 -4.88 11.17
N VAL A 196 14.66 -4.95 9.82
CA VAL A 196 15.85 -4.78 8.95
C VAL A 196 16.64 -3.48 9.22
N ARG A 197 16.03 -2.51 9.89
CA ARG A 197 16.64 -1.24 10.32
C ARG A 197 16.70 -1.12 11.85
N GLY A 198 16.41 -2.20 12.57
CA GLY A 198 16.58 -2.25 14.02
C GLY A 198 18.06 -2.39 14.40
N ASP A 199 18.41 -1.99 15.63
CA ASP A 199 19.79 -2.05 16.15
C ASP A 199 20.31 -3.49 16.29
N GLU A 200 19.40 -4.44 16.42
CA GLU A 200 19.70 -5.87 16.47
C GLU A 200 18.92 -6.54 15.33
N GLY A 201 19.59 -6.74 14.18
CA GLY A 201 19.00 -7.51 13.09
C GLY A 201 18.66 -8.93 13.51
N ILE A 202 17.63 -9.54 12.87
CA ILE A 202 17.32 -10.96 13.00
C ILE A 202 18.43 -11.75 12.35
#